data_a014ecfbc589009aaaf777b207f32263
#
_entry.id   a014ecfbc589009aaaf777b207f32263
#
_cell.length_a   1.000
_cell.length_b   1.000
_cell.length_c   1.000
_cell.angle_alpha   90.00
_cell.angle_beta   90.00
_cell.angle_gamma   90.00
#
_symmetry.space_group_name_H-M   'P 1'
#
loop_
_entity.id
_entity.type
_entity.pdbx_description
1 polymer ?
#
loop_
_entity_poly.entity_id
_entity_poly.type
_entity_poly.pdbx_seq_one_letter_code
_entity_poly.pdbx_strand_id
1 'polypeptide(L)'
;LGIFLDKCISEKDDYFVLVIGIFISSLIPFGYAMATLPWHLYFLQGINGIGMSMVLAGWSAIFTRHINKGKEATQWGIDSMAVGLSAGIMGAVGGWLVTKYGFTLIFIIAGTAGLLSSVVLLGLKNEIKGVFDNGITNINLKNIFDWREKERESK
;
A
#
# COMPACT_ATOMS: atom_id res chain seq x y z
N LEU A 1 -0.02 2.20 15.38
CA LEU A 1 0.90 2.38 14.24
C LEU A 1 0.77 3.79 13.65
N GLY A 2 -0.44 4.30 13.33
CA GLY A 2 -0.63 5.64 12.78
C GLY A 2 0.02 6.74 13.62
N ILE A 3 -0.21 6.77 14.94
CA ILE A 3 0.40 7.75 15.87
C ILE A 3 1.95 7.70 15.87
N PHE A 4 2.53 6.54 15.57
CA PHE A 4 3.98 6.38 15.49
C PHE A 4 4.53 6.92 14.17
N LEU A 5 3.81 6.69 13.07
CA LEU A 5 4.15 7.20 11.74
C LEU A 5 3.96 8.71 11.63
N ASP A 6 2.97 9.28 12.30
CA ASP A 6 2.76 10.74 12.35
C ASP A 6 3.92 11.49 13.04
N LYS A 7 4.71 10.79 13.87
CA LYS A 7 5.94 11.33 14.49
C LYS A 7 7.18 11.15 13.62
N CYS A 8 7.17 10.19 12.69
CA CYS A 8 8.25 9.96 11.73
C CYS A 8 7.98 10.79 10.48
N ILE A 9 8.64 11.93 10.35
CA ILE A 9 8.42 12.95 9.29
C ILE A 9 8.99 12.49 7.93
N SER A 10 9.54 11.27 7.83
CA SER A 10 10.24 10.81 6.62
C SER A 10 9.37 9.87 5.78
N GLU A 11 9.10 10.26 4.52
CA GLU A 11 8.45 9.39 3.51
C GLU A 11 9.18 8.06 3.30
N LYS A 12 10.48 8.02 3.61
CA LYS A 12 11.28 6.81 3.54
C LYS A 12 10.83 5.77 4.55
N ASP A 13 10.44 6.21 5.73
CA ASP A 13 9.99 5.31 6.81
C ASP A 13 8.62 4.70 6.49
N ASP A 14 7.70 5.50 5.91
CA ASP A 14 6.39 5.02 5.47
C ASP A 14 6.51 3.97 4.36
N TYR A 15 7.45 4.19 3.42
CA TYR A 15 7.73 3.24 2.36
C TYR A 15 8.30 1.93 2.90
N PHE A 16 9.24 2.00 3.85
CA PHE A 16 9.78 0.79 4.47
C PHE A 16 8.71 0.02 5.24
N VAL A 17 7.86 0.72 5.98
CA VAL A 17 6.74 0.10 6.71
C VAL A 17 5.80 -0.61 5.73
N LEU A 18 5.46 0.04 4.61
CA LEU A 18 4.66 -0.56 3.55
C LEU A 18 5.29 -1.85 3.00
N VAL A 19 6.56 -1.80 2.63
CA VAL A 19 7.27 -2.95 2.03
C VAL A 19 7.40 -4.11 3.02
N ILE A 20 7.75 -3.83 4.27
CA ILE A 20 7.82 -4.84 5.33
C ILE A 20 6.45 -5.46 5.57
N GLY A 21 5.38 -4.66 5.59
CA GLY A 21 4.01 -5.15 5.72
C GLY A 21 3.61 -6.10 4.60
N ILE A 22 3.92 -5.74 3.35
CA ILE A 22 3.67 -6.60 2.17
C ILE A 22 4.47 -7.90 2.28
N PHE A 23 5.74 -7.82 2.66
CA PHE A 23 6.61 -8.99 2.81
C PHE A 23 6.06 -9.95 3.86
N ILE A 24 5.71 -9.47 5.06
CA ILE A 24 5.11 -10.28 6.12
C ILE A 24 3.81 -10.92 5.62
N SER A 25 2.91 -10.15 5.04
CA SER A 25 1.62 -10.65 4.54
C SER A 25 1.79 -11.67 3.41
N SER A 26 2.84 -11.57 2.60
CA SER A 26 3.14 -12.52 1.52
C SER A 26 3.59 -13.90 2.01
N LEU A 27 4.12 -13.99 3.23
CA LEU A 27 4.52 -15.28 3.83
C LEU A 27 3.34 -16.05 4.39
N ILE A 28 2.25 -15.38 4.75
CA ILE A 28 1.09 -15.99 5.40
C ILE A 28 0.41 -17.07 4.56
N PRO A 29 0.19 -16.89 3.24
CA PRO A 29 -0.40 -17.95 2.41
C PRO A 29 0.39 -19.26 2.42
N PHE A 30 1.72 -19.19 2.49
CA PHE A 30 2.53 -20.42 2.62
C PHE A 30 2.28 -21.11 3.96
N GLY A 31 2.11 -20.34 5.04
CA GLY A 31 1.70 -20.87 6.33
C GLY A 31 0.33 -21.55 6.28
N TYR A 32 -0.64 -20.97 5.54
CA TYR A 32 -1.95 -21.58 5.36
C TYR A 32 -1.87 -22.89 4.57
N ALA A 33 -1.01 -22.98 3.56
CA ALA A 33 -0.80 -24.20 2.81
C ALA A 33 -0.25 -25.35 3.67
N MET A 34 0.44 -25.05 4.78
CA MET A 34 1.04 -26.02 5.71
C MET A 34 0.19 -26.21 6.98
N ALA A 35 -0.84 -25.42 7.18
CA ALA A 35 -1.65 -25.45 8.39
C ALA A 35 -2.48 -26.76 8.47
N THR A 36 -2.29 -27.52 9.54
CA THR A 36 -3.00 -28.79 9.79
C THR A 36 -4.02 -28.67 10.93
N LEU A 37 -3.88 -27.67 11.79
CA LEU A 37 -4.75 -27.43 12.94
C LEU A 37 -5.41 -26.06 12.85
N PRO A 38 -6.67 -25.92 13.30
CA PRO A 38 -7.37 -24.63 13.26
C PRO A 38 -6.63 -23.49 14.00
N TRP A 39 -5.95 -23.82 15.06
CA TRP A 39 -5.18 -22.87 15.85
C TRP A 39 -4.00 -22.24 15.07
N HIS A 40 -3.39 -22.96 14.12
CA HIS A 40 -2.38 -22.41 13.22
C HIS A 40 -2.93 -21.26 12.39
N LEU A 41 -4.19 -21.37 11.95
CA LEU A 41 -4.87 -20.33 11.18
C LEU A 41 -5.07 -19.05 12.01
N TYR A 42 -5.49 -19.19 13.29
CA TYR A 42 -5.64 -18.02 14.16
C TYR A 42 -4.34 -17.28 14.41
N PHE A 43 -3.26 -18.03 14.64
CA PHE A 43 -1.93 -17.45 14.85
C PHE A 43 -1.44 -16.72 13.59
N LEU A 44 -1.52 -17.37 12.43
CA LEU A 44 -1.17 -16.78 11.14
C LEU A 44 -2.01 -15.53 10.83
N GLN A 45 -3.30 -15.57 11.16
CA GLN A 45 -4.18 -14.42 10.96
C GLN A 45 -3.81 -13.24 11.87
N GLY A 46 -3.36 -13.51 13.08
CA GLY A 46 -2.81 -12.47 13.96
C GLY A 46 -1.59 -11.77 13.36
N ILE A 47 -0.65 -12.54 12.82
CA ILE A 47 0.54 -11.99 12.13
C ILE A 47 0.12 -11.23 10.86
N ASN A 48 -0.81 -11.80 10.08
CA ASN A 48 -1.33 -11.13 8.89
C ASN A 48 -1.99 -9.78 9.22
N GLY A 49 -2.73 -9.71 10.32
CA GLY A 49 -3.34 -8.46 10.79
C GLY A 49 -2.29 -7.38 11.07
N ILE A 50 -1.14 -7.74 11.64
CA ILE A 50 -0.01 -6.81 11.85
C ILE A 50 0.55 -6.37 10.49
N GLY A 51 0.86 -7.31 9.58
CA GLY A 51 1.36 -6.99 8.24
C GLY A 51 0.41 -6.07 7.46
N MET A 52 -0.88 -6.39 7.42
CA MET A 52 -1.88 -5.58 6.73
C MET A 52 -2.07 -4.19 7.35
N SER A 53 -1.96 -4.06 8.67
CA SER A 53 -2.00 -2.74 9.32
C SER A 53 -0.80 -1.86 8.95
N MET A 54 0.38 -2.47 8.74
CA MET A 54 1.58 -1.77 8.25
C MET A 54 1.39 -1.33 6.79
N VAL A 55 0.84 -2.20 5.93
CA VAL A 55 0.52 -1.88 4.53
C VAL A 55 -0.44 -0.70 4.46
N LEU A 56 -1.56 -0.79 5.19
CA LEU A 56 -2.59 0.24 5.17
C LEU A 56 -2.06 1.59 5.68
N ALA A 57 -1.30 1.58 6.78
CA ALA A 57 -0.74 2.80 7.35
C ALA A 57 0.28 3.46 6.41
N GLY A 58 1.24 2.68 5.85
CA GLY A 58 2.24 3.17 4.91
C GLY A 58 1.60 3.67 3.61
N TRP A 59 0.67 2.92 3.02
CA TRP A 59 -0.08 3.32 1.83
C TRP A 59 -0.85 4.62 2.05
N SER A 60 -1.64 4.68 3.13
CA SER A 60 -2.44 5.87 3.44
C SER A 60 -1.59 7.12 3.64
N ALA A 61 -0.44 7.00 4.31
CA ALA A 61 0.47 8.11 4.53
C ALA A 61 1.05 8.64 3.22
N ILE A 62 1.55 7.75 2.34
CA ILE A 62 2.11 8.10 1.04
C ILE A 62 1.01 8.70 0.14
N PHE A 63 -0.14 8.03 0.04
CA PHE A 63 -1.24 8.44 -0.83
C PHE A 63 -1.79 9.80 -0.43
N THR A 64 -2.02 10.05 0.86
CA THR A 64 -2.56 11.32 1.36
C THR A 64 -1.63 12.51 1.09
N ARG A 65 -0.32 12.30 1.12
CA ARG A 65 0.65 13.38 0.81
C ARG A 65 0.65 13.79 -0.66
N HIS A 66 0.26 12.87 -1.57
CA HIS A 66 0.25 13.10 -3.02
C HIS A 66 -1.13 13.43 -3.58
N ILE A 67 -2.17 13.47 -2.74
CA ILE A 67 -3.52 13.87 -3.13
C ILE A 67 -3.56 15.37 -3.49
N ASN A 68 -4.17 15.68 -4.62
CA ASN A 68 -4.44 17.04 -5.03
C ASN A 68 -5.52 17.66 -4.14
N LYS A 69 -5.22 18.82 -3.54
CA LYS A 69 -6.18 19.56 -2.70
C LYS A 69 -7.45 19.89 -3.48
N GLY A 70 -8.59 19.58 -2.89
CA GLY A 70 -9.93 19.78 -3.49
C GLY A 70 -10.43 18.62 -4.37
N LYS A 71 -9.64 17.52 -4.52
CA LYS A 71 -10.03 16.31 -5.24
C LYS A 71 -9.89 15.04 -4.39
N GLU A 72 -9.78 15.22 -3.08
CA GLU A 72 -9.51 14.12 -2.14
C GLU A 72 -10.57 13.01 -2.25
N ALA A 73 -11.84 13.37 -2.23
CA ALA A 73 -12.93 12.40 -2.31
C ALA A 73 -12.92 11.60 -3.62
N THR A 74 -12.60 12.26 -4.74
CA THR A 74 -12.51 11.60 -6.04
C THR A 74 -11.36 10.61 -6.09
N GLN A 75 -10.18 10.99 -5.59
CA GLN A 75 -8.98 10.14 -5.64
C GLN A 75 -9.12 8.95 -4.70
N TRP A 76 -9.62 9.15 -3.48
CA TRP A 76 -9.96 8.05 -2.57
C TRP A 76 -11.06 7.14 -3.12
N GLY A 77 -12.05 7.71 -3.83
CA GLY A 77 -13.10 6.95 -4.49
C GLY A 77 -12.57 6.05 -5.59
N ILE A 78 -11.64 6.54 -6.43
CA ILE A 78 -10.99 5.76 -7.48
C ILE A 78 -10.14 4.63 -6.86
N ASP A 79 -9.35 4.91 -5.83
CA ASP A 79 -8.56 3.92 -5.12
C ASP A 79 -9.45 2.81 -4.55
N SER A 80 -10.50 3.17 -3.82
CA SER A 80 -11.45 2.21 -3.25
C SER A 80 -12.15 1.36 -4.30
N MET A 81 -12.52 1.98 -5.45
CA MET A 81 -13.15 1.26 -6.56
C MET A 81 -12.16 0.27 -7.20
N ALA A 82 -10.91 0.65 -7.40
CA ALA A 82 -9.87 -0.22 -7.94
C ALA A 82 -9.61 -1.42 -7.02
N VAL A 83 -9.49 -1.18 -5.72
CA VAL A 83 -9.32 -2.24 -4.71
C VAL A 83 -10.54 -3.16 -4.68
N GLY A 84 -11.75 -2.61 -4.63
CA GLY A 84 -12.99 -3.41 -4.59
C GLY A 84 -13.19 -4.25 -5.86
N LEU A 85 -12.94 -3.67 -7.04
CA LEU A 85 -13.04 -4.39 -8.32
C LEU A 85 -12.01 -5.52 -8.40
N SER A 86 -10.77 -5.24 -8.02
CA SER A 86 -9.70 -6.24 -7.99
C SER A 86 -10.04 -7.39 -7.03
N ALA A 87 -10.55 -7.09 -5.84
CA ALA A 87 -10.98 -8.09 -4.87
C ALA A 87 -12.13 -8.94 -5.39
N GLY A 88 -13.11 -8.34 -6.07
CA GLY A 88 -14.23 -9.05 -6.69
C GLY A 88 -13.78 -10.02 -7.80
N ILE A 89 -12.94 -9.55 -8.72
CA ILE A 89 -12.40 -10.38 -9.81
C ILE A 89 -11.55 -11.51 -9.24
N MET A 90 -10.64 -11.20 -8.32
CA MET A 90 -9.76 -12.22 -7.71
C MET A 90 -10.53 -13.20 -6.83
N GLY A 91 -11.61 -12.76 -6.18
CA GLY A 91 -12.52 -13.65 -5.46
C GLY A 91 -13.22 -14.66 -6.37
N ALA A 92 -13.72 -14.20 -7.52
CA ALA A 92 -14.38 -15.06 -8.50
C ALA A 92 -13.41 -16.06 -9.14
N VAL A 93 -12.25 -15.58 -9.61
CA VAL A 93 -11.19 -16.42 -10.21
C VAL A 93 -10.63 -17.39 -9.16
N GLY A 94 -10.34 -16.90 -7.96
CA GLY A 94 -9.84 -17.71 -6.85
C GLY A 94 -10.84 -18.81 -6.44
N GLY A 95 -12.11 -18.47 -6.32
CA GLY A 95 -13.17 -19.46 -6.03
C GLY A 95 -13.24 -20.56 -7.09
N TRP A 96 -13.19 -20.20 -8.38
CA TRP A 96 -13.15 -21.18 -9.47
C TRP A 96 -11.89 -22.08 -9.41
N LEU A 97 -10.73 -21.48 -9.16
CA LEU A 97 -9.48 -22.24 -9.04
C LEU A 97 -9.49 -23.19 -7.83
N VAL A 98 -10.05 -22.77 -6.69
CA VAL A 98 -10.19 -23.62 -5.50
C VAL A 98 -11.01 -24.86 -5.80
N THR A 99 -12.13 -24.73 -6.49
CA THR A 99 -12.98 -25.87 -6.82
C THR A 99 -12.30 -26.87 -7.72
N LYS A 100 -11.36 -26.43 -8.56
CA LYS A 100 -10.66 -27.28 -9.54
C LYS A 100 -9.34 -27.86 -9.02
N TYR A 101 -8.58 -27.10 -8.26
CA TYR A 101 -7.20 -27.43 -7.88
C TYR A 101 -6.96 -27.46 -6.36
N GLY A 102 -7.97 -27.11 -5.58
CA GLY A 102 -7.85 -27.01 -4.11
C GLY A 102 -7.19 -25.74 -3.61
N PHE A 103 -7.19 -25.56 -2.29
CA PHE A 103 -6.69 -24.36 -1.63
C PHE A 103 -5.18 -24.21 -1.69
N THR A 104 -4.43 -25.31 -1.66
CA THR A 104 -2.96 -25.28 -1.58
C THR A 104 -2.34 -24.52 -2.75
N LEU A 105 -2.83 -24.78 -3.98
CA LEU A 105 -2.33 -24.12 -5.18
C LEU A 105 -2.53 -22.59 -5.11
N ILE A 106 -3.69 -22.16 -4.64
CA ILE A 106 -4.01 -20.74 -4.54
C ILE A 106 -3.14 -20.05 -3.51
N PHE A 107 -2.91 -20.67 -2.37
CA PHE A 107 -2.02 -20.13 -1.36
C PHE A 107 -0.58 -19.98 -1.88
N ILE A 108 -0.08 -20.93 -2.66
CA ILE A 108 1.24 -20.84 -3.29
C ILE A 108 1.27 -19.70 -4.31
N ILE A 109 0.26 -19.57 -5.16
CA ILE A 109 0.18 -18.49 -6.16
C ILE A 109 0.11 -17.12 -5.46
N ALA A 110 -0.75 -16.97 -4.46
CA ALA A 110 -0.91 -15.73 -3.72
C ALA A 110 0.39 -15.32 -2.98
N GLY A 111 1.03 -16.28 -2.31
CA GLY A 111 2.29 -16.04 -1.62
C GLY A 111 3.42 -15.65 -2.57
N THR A 112 3.58 -16.36 -3.69
CA THR A 112 4.61 -16.05 -4.69
C THR A 112 4.36 -14.70 -5.36
N ALA A 113 3.13 -14.37 -5.72
CA ALA A 113 2.78 -13.07 -6.28
C ALA A 113 3.06 -11.93 -5.29
N GLY A 114 2.74 -12.12 -4.01
CA GLY A 114 3.05 -11.16 -2.95
C GLY A 114 4.55 -10.96 -2.73
N LEU A 115 5.35 -12.04 -2.74
CA LEU A 115 6.81 -11.94 -2.64
C LEU A 115 7.41 -11.21 -3.85
N LEU A 116 6.96 -11.51 -5.05
CA LEU A 116 7.38 -10.79 -6.26
C LEU A 116 7.05 -9.30 -6.17
N SER A 117 5.85 -8.96 -5.69
CA SER A 117 5.46 -7.56 -5.47
C SER A 117 6.38 -6.86 -4.48
N SER A 118 6.73 -7.52 -3.37
CA SER A 118 7.67 -6.98 -2.38
C SER A 118 9.07 -6.73 -2.96
N VAL A 119 9.58 -7.67 -3.77
CA VAL A 119 10.89 -7.54 -4.44
C VAL A 119 10.89 -6.39 -5.45
N VAL A 120 9.84 -6.29 -6.27
CA VAL A 120 9.68 -5.19 -7.24
C VAL A 120 9.65 -3.84 -6.51
N LEU A 121 8.91 -3.72 -5.43
CA LEU A 121 8.88 -2.49 -4.62
C LEU A 121 10.27 -2.17 -4.06
N LEU A 122 11.02 -3.14 -3.55
CA LEU A 122 12.39 -2.90 -3.09
C LEU A 122 13.31 -2.37 -4.20
N GLY A 123 13.14 -2.87 -5.42
CA GLY A 123 13.90 -2.40 -6.59
C GLY A 123 13.56 -0.97 -7.01
N LEU A 124 12.30 -0.57 -6.89
CA LEU A 124 11.80 0.78 -7.22
C LEU A 124 12.23 1.86 -6.22
N LYS A 125 12.79 1.51 -5.08
CA LYS A 125 13.22 2.45 -4.04
C LYS A 125 14.11 3.58 -4.55
N ASN A 126 15.00 3.31 -5.50
CA ASN A 126 15.95 4.29 -6.03
C ASN A 126 15.29 5.22 -7.06
N GLU A 127 14.37 4.71 -7.87
CA GLU A 127 13.59 5.50 -8.82
C GLU A 127 12.62 6.44 -8.09
N ILE A 128 11.95 5.95 -7.08
CA ILE A 128 11.04 6.72 -6.25
C ILE A 128 11.77 7.87 -5.54
N LYS A 129 12.99 7.67 -5.06
CA LYS A 129 13.83 8.75 -4.51
C LYS A 129 14.05 9.88 -5.51
N GLY A 130 14.32 9.58 -6.77
CA GLY A 130 14.54 10.57 -7.82
C GLY A 130 13.29 11.39 -8.13
N VAL A 131 12.12 10.75 -8.09
CA VAL A 131 10.82 11.42 -8.32
C VAL A 131 10.48 12.34 -7.14
N PHE A 132 10.71 11.92 -5.91
CA PHE A 132 10.44 12.71 -4.70
C PHE A 132 11.40 13.88 -4.53
N ASP A 133 12.70 13.71 -4.79
CA ASP A 133 13.68 14.80 -4.74
C ASP A 133 13.41 15.86 -5.84
N ASN A 134 13.06 15.45 -7.04
CA ASN A 134 12.75 16.38 -8.15
C ASN A 134 11.35 17.02 -8.02
N GLY A 135 10.38 16.36 -7.40
CA GLY A 135 9.02 16.88 -7.20
C GLY A 135 8.98 18.04 -6.17
N ILE A 136 9.76 17.95 -5.12
CA ILE A 136 9.79 18.95 -4.04
C ILE A 136 10.62 20.18 -4.43
N THR A 137 11.69 20.00 -5.20
CA THR A 137 12.56 21.12 -5.65
C THR A 137 11.91 21.99 -6.72
N ASN A 138 10.90 21.50 -7.45
CA ASN A 138 10.21 22.29 -8.48
C ASN A 138 8.95 23.02 -7.97
N ILE A 139 8.52 22.84 -6.73
CA ILE A 139 7.58 23.77 -6.10
C ILE A 139 8.35 25.02 -5.72
N ASN A 140 8.51 25.91 -6.70
CA ASN A 140 9.13 27.21 -6.48
C ASN A 140 8.19 28.00 -5.57
N LEU A 141 8.52 28.04 -4.28
CA LEU A 141 7.79 28.78 -3.25
C LEU A 141 7.52 30.24 -3.65
N LYS A 142 8.38 30.78 -4.51
CA LYS A 142 8.22 32.09 -5.10
C LYS A 142 6.92 32.26 -5.87
N ASN A 143 6.49 31.22 -6.62
CA ASN A 143 5.22 31.25 -7.36
C ASN A 143 3.99 31.21 -6.45
N ILE A 144 4.10 30.62 -5.25
CA ILE A 144 3.01 30.60 -4.28
C ILE A 144 2.86 31.95 -3.58
N PHE A 145 3.97 32.63 -3.32
CA PHE A 145 3.97 33.97 -2.72
C PHE A 145 3.48 35.02 -3.72
N ASP A 146 3.93 34.98 -4.98
CA ASP A 146 3.47 35.87 -6.05
C ASP A 146 1.98 35.74 -6.34
N TRP A 147 1.44 34.52 -6.23
CA TRP A 147 -0.02 34.28 -6.38
C TRP A 147 -0.83 34.94 -5.26
N ARG A 148 -0.33 34.87 -4.04
CA ARG A 148 -0.97 35.45 -2.85
C ARG A 148 -0.89 36.99 -2.80
N GLU A 149 0.12 37.56 -3.40
CA GLU A 149 0.23 39.02 -3.58
C GLU A 149 -0.76 39.53 -4.64
N LYS A 150 -0.88 38.87 -5.78
CA LYS A 150 -1.86 39.19 -6.83
C LYS A 150 -3.29 39.12 -6.35
N GLU A 151 -3.66 38.17 -5.48
CA GLU A 151 -5.00 38.10 -4.87
C GLU A 151 -5.28 39.25 -3.89
N ARG A 152 -4.25 39.82 -3.27
CA ARG A 152 -4.41 40.96 -2.38
C ARG A 152 -4.52 42.30 -3.14
N GLU A 153 -3.90 42.44 -4.27
CA GLU A 153 -4.00 43.62 -5.12
C GLU A 153 -5.30 43.71 -5.94
N SER A 154 -6.00 42.58 -6.08
CA SER A 154 -7.27 42.51 -6.81
C SER A 154 -8.54 42.76 -5.95
N LYS A 155 -8.36 43.00 -4.65
CA LYS A 155 -9.45 43.33 -3.69
C LYS A 155 -9.32 44.73 -3.18
#